data_f42b0f8778c3bd58c0b865b72cd2d595
#
_entry.id   f42b0f8778c3bd58c0b865b72cd2d595
#
_cell.length_a   1.000
_cell.length_b   1.000
_cell.length_c   1.000
_cell.angle_alpha   90.00
_cell.angle_beta   90.00
_cell.angle_gamma   90.00
#
_symmetry.space_group_name_H-M   'P 1'
#
loop_
_entity.id
_entity.type
_entity.pdbx_description
1 polymer ?
#
loop_
_entity_poly.entity_id
_entity_poly.type
_entity_poly.pdbx_seq_one_letter_code
_entity_poly.pdbx_strand_id
1 'polypeptide(L)'
;MRRIKLVVSYDGTAYCGWQLQPNGVTIEEVLNKALSSLLKEDIQVIGASRTDSGVHAMGNVAVFDTESRIPGDKICFALNQRLPDDVRIQASEEVPLTFHPRKVNCVKTYEYKILNRKIDMPLQRLYSHFCYFNLDLEKMQKAASYLIGEHDFKSFCTVRTQAEETVRTI
;
A
#
# COMPACT_ATOMS: atom_id res chain seq x y z
N MET A 1 17.13 -18.24 10.43
CA MET A 1 16.20 -17.11 10.20
C MET A 1 16.56 -16.44 8.87
N ARG A 2 15.61 -16.16 8.02
CA ARG A 2 15.77 -15.54 6.70
C ARG A 2 14.66 -14.52 6.48
N ARG A 3 14.91 -13.47 5.71
CA ARG A 3 13.93 -12.41 5.43
C ARG A 3 13.36 -12.55 4.03
N ILE A 4 12.05 -12.50 3.95
CA ILE A 4 11.30 -12.57 2.69
C ILE A 4 10.66 -11.21 2.42
N LYS A 5 10.87 -10.70 1.20
CA LYS A 5 10.18 -9.54 0.66
C LYS A 5 8.97 -10.00 -0.13
N LEU A 6 7.86 -9.31 0.06
CA LEU A 6 6.61 -9.47 -0.67
C LEU A 6 6.29 -8.20 -1.44
N VAL A 7 5.76 -8.35 -2.65
CA VAL A 7 5.07 -7.29 -3.39
C VAL A 7 3.58 -7.59 -3.31
N VAL A 8 2.84 -6.72 -2.63
CA VAL A 8 1.43 -6.94 -2.27
C VAL A 8 0.54 -6.01 -3.06
N SER A 9 -0.42 -6.56 -3.79
CA SER A 9 -1.53 -5.80 -4.37
C SER A 9 -2.83 -6.07 -3.62
N TYR A 10 -3.67 -5.05 -3.49
CA TYR A 10 -4.97 -5.22 -2.83
C TYR A 10 -5.98 -4.18 -3.28
N ASP A 11 -7.25 -4.61 -3.32
CA ASP A 11 -8.41 -3.73 -3.30
C ASP A 11 -8.70 -3.36 -1.83
N GLY A 12 -8.48 -2.11 -1.48
CA GLY A 12 -8.61 -1.62 -0.10
C GLY A 12 -10.04 -1.35 0.34
N THR A 13 -11.03 -1.51 -0.53
CA THR A 13 -12.42 -1.11 -0.29
C THR A 13 -13.01 -1.70 1.01
N ALA A 14 -12.71 -2.97 1.30
CA ALA A 14 -13.22 -3.69 2.46
C ALA A 14 -12.32 -3.57 3.71
N TYR A 15 -11.24 -2.78 3.65
CA TYR A 15 -10.21 -2.74 4.67
C TYR A 15 -10.08 -1.38 5.35
N CYS A 16 -9.80 -1.40 6.66
CA CYS A 16 -9.47 -0.21 7.45
C CYS A 16 -8.00 0.23 7.25
N GLY A 17 -7.53 0.19 6.00
CA GLY A 17 -6.17 0.52 5.63
C GLY A 17 -5.16 -0.60 5.84
N TRP A 18 -3.88 -0.23 5.81
CA TRP A 18 -2.78 -1.19 5.95
C TRP A 18 -2.57 -1.62 7.40
N GLN A 19 -2.37 -0.66 8.30
CA GLN A 19 -1.85 -0.90 9.63
C GLN A 19 -2.86 -1.56 10.57
N LEU A 20 -2.42 -2.57 11.31
CA LEU A 20 -3.20 -3.25 12.35
C LEU A 20 -3.83 -2.23 13.33
N GLN A 21 -5.13 -2.36 13.54
CA GLN A 21 -5.90 -1.51 14.45
C GLN A 21 -7.17 -2.23 14.94
N PRO A 22 -7.72 -1.84 16.11
CA PRO A 22 -8.85 -2.56 16.71
C PRO A 22 -10.19 -2.32 16.01
N ASN A 23 -10.30 -1.33 15.11
CA ASN A 23 -11.56 -0.83 14.59
C ASN A 23 -12.09 -1.60 13.38
N GLY A 24 -11.32 -2.54 12.83
CA GLY A 24 -11.73 -3.33 11.68
C GLY A 24 -10.58 -4.09 11.04
N VAL A 25 -10.89 -4.90 10.03
CA VAL A 25 -9.93 -5.74 9.34
C VAL A 25 -8.95 -4.88 8.52
N THR A 26 -7.68 -5.22 8.59
CA THR A 26 -6.60 -4.51 7.89
C THR A 26 -5.78 -5.44 7.01
N ILE A 27 -5.07 -4.90 6.02
CA ILE A 27 -4.21 -5.70 5.12
C ILE A 27 -3.10 -6.40 5.90
N GLU A 28 -2.46 -5.72 6.85
CA GLU A 28 -1.42 -6.28 7.72
C GLU A 28 -1.95 -7.47 8.54
N GLU A 29 -3.16 -7.38 9.08
CA GLU A 29 -3.81 -8.47 9.82
C GLU A 29 -4.05 -9.70 8.94
N VAL A 30 -4.57 -9.49 7.73
CA VAL A 30 -4.83 -10.57 6.77
C VAL A 30 -3.53 -11.27 6.38
N LEU A 31 -2.47 -10.52 6.10
CA LEU A 31 -1.16 -11.07 5.76
C LEU A 31 -0.57 -11.85 6.93
N ASN A 32 -0.59 -11.31 8.16
CA ASN A 32 -0.08 -11.97 9.35
C ASN A 32 -0.78 -13.30 9.60
N LYS A 33 -2.12 -13.32 9.54
CA LYS A 33 -2.93 -14.53 9.72
C LYS A 33 -2.62 -15.59 8.65
N ALA A 34 -2.58 -15.20 7.38
CA ALA A 34 -2.33 -16.11 6.28
C ALA A 34 -0.91 -16.70 6.31
N LEU A 35 0.10 -15.87 6.60
CA LEU A 35 1.49 -16.29 6.73
C LEU A 35 1.67 -17.20 7.94
N SER A 36 1.15 -16.84 9.12
CA SER A 36 1.26 -17.66 10.31
C SER A 36 0.59 -19.02 10.14
N SER A 37 -0.57 -19.05 9.45
CA SER A 37 -1.23 -20.29 9.09
C SER A 37 -0.43 -21.15 8.11
N LEU A 38 0.20 -20.53 7.10
CA LEU A 38 1.00 -21.22 6.08
C LEU A 38 2.28 -21.80 6.67
N LEU A 39 3.01 -21.01 7.45
CA LEU A 39 4.36 -21.33 7.90
C LEU A 39 4.40 -22.01 9.26
N LYS A 40 3.29 -21.99 10.00
CA LYS A 40 3.18 -22.48 11.39
C LYS A 40 4.12 -21.75 12.36
N GLU A 41 4.37 -20.48 12.10
CA GLU A 41 5.17 -19.55 12.86
C GLU A 41 4.32 -18.34 13.22
N ASP A 42 4.65 -17.62 14.30
CA ASP A 42 4.06 -16.32 14.60
C ASP A 42 4.72 -15.24 13.71
N ILE A 43 4.05 -14.86 12.64
CA ILE A 43 4.58 -13.94 11.64
C ILE A 43 3.95 -12.57 11.78
N GLN A 44 4.81 -11.55 11.77
CA GLN A 44 4.42 -10.16 11.69
C GLN A 44 5.13 -9.48 10.50
N VAL A 45 4.35 -8.92 9.59
CA VAL A 45 4.90 -8.21 8.44
C VAL A 45 5.26 -6.77 8.77
N ILE A 46 6.27 -6.25 8.10
CA ILE A 46 6.65 -4.84 8.14
C ILE A 46 6.42 -4.25 6.76
N GLY A 47 5.41 -3.39 6.62
CA GLY A 47 5.09 -2.73 5.35
C GLY A 47 5.93 -1.48 5.08
N ALA A 48 6.19 -1.19 3.80
CA ALA A 48 6.88 0.02 3.34
C ALA A 48 6.02 1.27 3.50
N SER A 49 4.73 1.14 3.19
CA SER A 49 3.77 2.25 3.22
C SER A 49 2.53 1.87 4.02
N ARG A 50 2.03 2.84 4.79
CA ARG A 50 0.70 2.78 5.38
C ARG A 50 -0.27 3.41 4.39
N THR A 51 -1.30 2.68 4.00
CA THR A 51 -2.43 3.21 3.24
C THR A 51 -3.60 3.44 4.20
N ASP A 52 -4.37 4.47 3.94
CA ASP A 52 -5.59 4.76 4.69
C ASP A 52 -6.73 3.81 4.30
N SER A 53 -7.83 3.87 5.06
CA SER A 53 -9.02 3.06 4.79
C SER A 53 -9.53 3.26 3.37
N GLY A 54 -9.84 2.17 2.68
CA GLY A 54 -10.35 2.19 1.31
C GLY A 54 -9.31 2.40 0.21
N VAL A 55 -8.05 2.70 0.56
CA VAL A 55 -6.99 2.93 -0.44
C VAL A 55 -6.46 1.60 -0.98
N HIS A 56 -6.40 1.48 -2.30
CA HIS A 56 -5.85 0.32 -3.02
C HIS A 56 -4.33 0.39 -3.12
N ALA A 57 -3.69 -0.73 -3.47
CA ALA A 57 -2.30 -0.75 -3.86
C ALA A 57 -2.06 -1.75 -4.98
N MET A 58 -1.21 -1.39 -5.94
CA MET A 58 -0.77 -2.29 -7.01
C MET A 58 0.51 -3.05 -6.63
N GLY A 59 1.30 -2.51 -5.68
CA GLY A 59 2.59 -3.13 -5.32
C GLY A 59 3.18 -2.54 -4.04
N ASN A 60 2.46 -2.61 -2.90
CA ASN A 60 3.04 -2.24 -1.61
C ASN A 60 4.07 -3.30 -1.19
N VAL A 61 5.24 -2.87 -0.75
CA VAL A 61 6.31 -3.79 -0.32
C VAL A 61 6.16 -4.08 1.17
N ALA A 62 6.26 -5.36 1.52
CA ALA A 62 6.34 -5.81 2.90
C ALA A 62 7.46 -6.84 3.08
N VAL A 63 7.97 -6.98 4.30
CA VAL A 63 8.91 -8.04 4.66
C VAL A 63 8.45 -8.76 5.91
N PHE A 64 8.90 -10.00 6.05
CA PHE A 64 8.78 -10.78 7.27
C PHE A 64 9.98 -11.73 7.42
N ASP A 65 10.23 -12.18 8.63
CA ASP A 65 11.29 -13.12 8.94
C ASP A 65 10.69 -14.51 9.22
N THR A 66 11.38 -15.59 8.80
CA THR A 66 10.91 -16.97 8.95
C THR A 66 12.07 -17.97 9.03
N GLU A 67 11.83 -19.14 9.64
CA GLU A 67 12.69 -20.32 9.59
C GLU A 67 12.24 -21.34 8.52
N SER A 68 11.12 -21.08 7.85
CA SER A 68 10.56 -21.96 6.83
C SER A 68 11.57 -22.24 5.71
N ARG A 69 11.52 -23.48 5.17
CA ARG A 69 12.35 -23.94 4.05
C ARG A 69 11.70 -23.74 2.68
N ILE A 70 10.50 -23.17 2.63
CA ILE A 70 9.83 -22.89 1.35
C ILE A 70 10.69 -21.90 0.57
N PRO A 71 11.09 -22.17 -0.69
CA PRO A 71 11.87 -21.20 -1.49
C PRO A 71 11.20 -19.83 -1.54
N GLY A 72 11.99 -18.76 -1.44
CA GLY A 72 11.47 -17.39 -1.33
C GLY A 72 10.56 -17.01 -2.49
N ASP A 73 10.91 -17.45 -3.71
CA ASP A 73 10.12 -17.23 -4.95
C ASP A 73 8.84 -18.08 -5.00
N LYS A 74 8.67 -19.09 -4.15
CA LYS A 74 7.49 -19.96 -4.10
C LYS A 74 6.46 -19.55 -3.04
N ILE A 75 6.86 -18.69 -2.11
CA ILE A 75 5.97 -18.24 -1.03
C ILE A 75 4.74 -17.51 -1.60
N CYS A 76 4.90 -16.68 -2.64
CA CYS A 76 3.77 -15.99 -3.27
C CYS A 76 2.67 -16.94 -3.74
N PHE A 77 3.03 -18.07 -4.36
CA PHE A 77 2.05 -19.05 -4.85
C PHE A 77 1.32 -19.75 -3.72
N ALA A 78 2.07 -20.17 -2.68
CA ALA A 78 1.48 -20.86 -1.53
C ALA A 78 0.59 -19.92 -0.69
N LEU A 79 1.01 -18.66 -0.55
CA LEU A 79 0.28 -17.66 0.23
C LEU A 79 -1.02 -17.22 -0.48
N ASN A 80 -0.99 -17.05 -1.81
CA ASN A 80 -2.15 -16.68 -2.59
C ASN A 80 -3.31 -17.68 -2.54
N GLN A 81 -3.05 -18.92 -2.14
CA GLN A 81 -4.10 -19.93 -1.93
C GLN A 81 -4.84 -19.77 -0.59
N ARG A 82 -4.36 -18.90 0.29
CA ARG A 82 -4.91 -18.63 1.62
C ARG A 82 -5.44 -17.22 1.77
N LEU A 83 -5.08 -16.34 0.85
CA LEU A 83 -5.52 -14.95 0.86
C LEU A 83 -6.91 -14.81 0.22
N PRO A 84 -7.73 -13.87 0.70
CA PRO A 84 -9.00 -13.52 0.06
C PRO A 84 -8.74 -12.93 -1.34
N ASP A 85 -9.76 -12.89 -2.19
CA ASP A 85 -9.62 -12.52 -3.60
C ASP A 85 -9.17 -11.08 -3.84
N ASP A 86 -9.39 -10.21 -2.89
CA ASP A 86 -9.03 -8.80 -2.92
C ASP A 86 -7.60 -8.49 -2.39
N VAL A 87 -6.82 -9.52 -1.99
CA VAL A 87 -5.41 -9.40 -1.62
C VAL A 87 -4.58 -10.44 -2.36
N ARG A 88 -3.52 -10.03 -3.05
CA ARG A 88 -2.63 -10.93 -3.80
C ARG A 88 -1.16 -10.53 -3.64
N ILE A 89 -0.33 -11.54 -3.54
CA ILE A 89 1.13 -11.40 -3.60
C ILE A 89 1.57 -11.54 -5.06
N GLN A 90 2.08 -10.46 -5.62
CA GLN A 90 2.55 -10.41 -7.00
C GLN A 90 3.93 -11.05 -7.17
N ALA A 91 4.78 -10.90 -6.15
CA ALA A 91 6.12 -11.51 -6.12
C ALA A 91 6.57 -11.73 -4.67
N SER A 92 7.43 -12.73 -4.49
CA SER A 92 8.14 -12.96 -3.24
C SER A 92 9.58 -13.37 -3.53
N GLU A 93 10.52 -12.86 -2.72
CA GLU A 93 11.94 -13.19 -2.84
C GLU A 93 12.65 -13.10 -1.48
N GLU A 94 13.74 -13.84 -1.36
CA GLU A 94 14.61 -13.71 -0.20
C GLU A 94 15.50 -12.49 -0.33
N VAL A 95 15.64 -11.72 0.77
CA VAL A 95 16.45 -10.52 0.83
C VAL A 95 17.37 -10.57 2.05
N PRO A 96 18.48 -9.82 2.08
CA PRO A 96 19.34 -9.74 3.26
C PRO A 96 18.55 -9.32 4.50
N LEU A 97 18.89 -9.84 5.67
CA LEU A 97 18.25 -9.48 6.95
C LEU A 97 18.36 -7.96 7.27
N THR A 98 19.32 -7.29 6.67
CA THR A 98 19.50 -5.83 6.79
C THR A 98 18.50 -5.03 5.95
N PHE A 99 17.82 -5.67 5.00
CA PHE A 99 16.81 -4.98 4.17
C PHE A 99 15.63 -4.52 5.03
N HIS A 100 15.32 -3.24 4.96
CA HIS A 100 14.17 -2.65 5.66
C HIS A 100 13.33 -1.82 4.67
N PRO A 101 12.04 -2.14 4.45
CA PRO A 101 11.25 -1.59 3.35
C PRO A 101 11.01 -0.07 3.44
N ARG A 102 11.22 0.54 4.61
CA ARG A 102 11.10 2.01 4.82
C ARG A 102 12.44 2.74 4.75
N LYS A 103 13.57 2.00 4.70
CA LYS A 103 14.93 2.60 4.77
C LYS A 103 15.70 2.43 3.44
N VAL A 104 15.02 2.04 2.39
CA VAL A 104 15.60 1.94 1.04
C VAL A 104 15.26 3.17 0.24
N ASN A 105 16.19 3.58 -0.63
CA ASN A 105 15.90 4.61 -1.61
C ASN A 105 14.89 4.05 -2.62
N CYS A 106 13.69 4.63 -2.67
CA CYS A 106 12.60 4.18 -3.53
C CYS A 106 11.72 5.35 -3.96
N VAL A 107 11.11 5.19 -5.13
CA VAL A 107 10.05 6.10 -5.60
C VAL A 107 8.70 5.49 -5.24
N LYS A 108 7.81 6.30 -4.66
CA LYS A 108 6.42 5.93 -4.39
C LYS A 108 5.51 6.70 -5.35
N THR A 109 4.78 5.96 -6.16
CA THR A 109 3.82 6.55 -7.11
C THR A 109 2.42 6.46 -6.53
N TYR A 110 1.71 7.59 -6.54
CA TYR A 110 0.30 7.67 -6.14
C TYR A 110 -0.53 8.08 -7.34
N GLU A 111 -1.67 7.41 -7.51
CA GLU A 111 -2.63 7.72 -8.56
C GLU A 111 -3.99 8.02 -7.92
N TYR A 112 -4.55 9.19 -8.22
CA TYR A 112 -5.90 9.57 -7.82
C TYR A 112 -6.77 9.71 -9.07
N LYS A 113 -7.74 8.80 -9.22
CA LYS A 113 -8.63 8.77 -10.39
C LYS A 113 -9.88 9.59 -10.16
N ILE A 114 -10.11 10.57 -11.02
CA ILE A 114 -11.32 11.41 -11.00
C ILE A 114 -12.17 11.10 -12.22
N LEU A 115 -13.39 10.64 -11.97
CA LEU A 115 -14.41 10.47 -13.01
C LEU A 115 -15.18 11.80 -13.19
N ASN A 116 -14.70 12.66 -14.08
CA ASN A 116 -15.31 13.97 -14.34
C ASN A 116 -16.36 13.88 -15.46
N ARG A 117 -17.62 13.77 -15.09
CA ARG A 117 -18.75 13.70 -16.01
C ARG A 117 -20.06 14.05 -15.31
N LYS A 118 -21.15 14.21 -16.07
CA LYS A 118 -22.47 14.62 -15.51
C LYS A 118 -23.19 13.49 -14.77
N ILE A 119 -22.97 12.22 -15.15
CA ILE A 119 -23.66 11.05 -14.59
C ILE A 119 -22.59 10.05 -14.18
N ASP A 120 -22.70 9.51 -12.96
CA ASP A 120 -21.78 8.52 -12.40
C ASP A 120 -21.78 7.19 -13.18
N MET A 121 -20.73 6.40 -13.02
CA MET A 121 -20.59 5.05 -13.59
C MET A 121 -20.46 4.00 -12.47
N PRO A 122 -21.46 3.15 -12.28
CA PRO A 122 -21.46 2.14 -11.20
C PRO A 122 -20.23 1.23 -11.21
N LEU A 123 -19.70 0.89 -12.38
CA LEU A 123 -18.50 0.04 -12.52
C LEU A 123 -17.20 0.72 -12.08
N GLN A 124 -17.19 2.04 -11.92
CA GLN A 124 -16.02 2.80 -11.47
C GLN A 124 -16.15 3.31 -10.03
N ARG A 125 -17.27 3.09 -9.37
CA ARG A 125 -17.59 3.66 -8.05
C ARG A 125 -16.55 3.36 -6.94
N LEU A 126 -15.83 2.22 -7.04
CA LEU A 126 -14.81 1.81 -6.07
C LEU A 126 -13.40 2.28 -6.44
N TYR A 127 -13.19 2.70 -7.70
CA TYR A 127 -11.86 2.95 -8.25
C TYR A 127 -11.65 4.37 -8.76
N SER A 128 -12.67 5.24 -8.65
CA SER A 128 -12.55 6.65 -9.01
C SER A 128 -13.45 7.53 -8.15
N HIS A 129 -13.01 8.77 -7.93
CA HIS A 129 -13.84 9.80 -7.31
C HIS A 129 -14.74 10.45 -8.36
N PHE A 130 -16.05 10.34 -8.20
CA PHE A 130 -17.02 10.98 -9.09
C PHE A 130 -17.09 12.48 -8.82
N CYS A 131 -16.90 13.29 -9.86
CA CYS A 131 -17.01 14.74 -9.81
C CYS A 131 -17.89 15.23 -10.97
N TYR A 132 -19.08 15.76 -10.66
CA TYR A 132 -20.00 16.26 -11.67
C TYR A 132 -19.74 17.73 -12.08
N PHE A 133 -18.97 18.46 -11.29
CA PHE A 133 -18.53 19.80 -11.64
C PHE A 133 -17.53 19.77 -12.79
N ASN A 134 -17.58 20.75 -13.67
CA ASN A 134 -16.56 20.87 -14.71
C ASN A 134 -15.23 21.23 -14.06
N LEU A 135 -14.23 20.38 -14.26
CA LEU A 135 -12.86 20.65 -13.83
C LEU A 135 -12.09 21.34 -14.94
N ASP A 136 -11.29 22.31 -14.56
CA ASP A 136 -10.37 23.03 -15.45
C ASP A 136 -9.02 22.34 -15.41
N LEU A 137 -8.78 21.47 -16.39
CA LEU A 137 -7.57 20.65 -16.43
C LEU A 137 -6.30 21.50 -16.55
N GLU A 138 -6.34 22.61 -17.28
CA GLU A 138 -5.18 23.50 -17.45
C GLU A 138 -4.78 24.13 -16.11
N LYS A 139 -5.77 24.62 -15.34
CA LYS A 139 -5.51 25.15 -14.00
C LYS A 139 -5.02 24.09 -13.03
N MET A 140 -5.56 22.86 -13.12
CA MET A 140 -5.09 21.75 -12.30
C MET A 140 -3.64 21.39 -12.62
N GLN A 141 -3.26 21.30 -13.89
CA GLN A 141 -1.89 21.05 -14.32
C GLN A 141 -0.94 22.17 -13.88
N LYS A 142 -1.35 23.42 -14.03
CA LYS A 142 -0.59 24.57 -13.54
C LYS A 142 -0.41 24.51 -12.01
N ALA A 143 -1.45 24.17 -11.27
CA ALA A 143 -1.35 24.02 -9.81
C ALA A 143 -0.40 22.88 -9.42
N ALA A 144 -0.50 21.73 -10.10
CA ALA A 144 0.37 20.60 -9.87
C ALA A 144 1.86 20.91 -10.13
N SER A 145 2.15 21.76 -11.14
CA SER A 145 3.53 22.13 -11.45
C SER A 145 4.25 22.90 -10.32
N TYR A 146 3.51 23.53 -9.40
CA TYR A 146 4.10 24.18 -8.21
C TYR A 146 4.55 23.18 -7.13
N LEU A 147 4.15 21.92 -7.22
CA LEU A 147 4.54 20.88 -6.27
C LEU A 147 5.80 20.11 -6.71
N ILE A 148 6.26 20.31 -7.94
CA ILE A 148 7.44 19.64 -8.49
C ILE A 148 8.71 20.20 -7.84
N GLY A 149 9.60 19.30 -7.43
CA GLY A 149 10.85 19.64 -6.77
C GLY A 149 10.84 19.32 -5.28
N GLU A 150 11.79 19.90 -4.53
CA GLU A 150 11.88 19.68 -3.09
C GLU A 150 11.16 20.81 -2.35
N HIS A 151 10.16 20.44 -1.55
CA HIS A 151 9.33 21.37 -0.78
C HIS A 151 9.02 20.85 0.62
N ASP A 152 8.80 21.79 1.55
CA ASP A 152 8.22 21.49 2.86
C ASP A 152 6.69 21.42 2.76
N PHE A 153 6.14 20.22 2.83
CA PHE A 153 4.70 19.96 2.76
C PHE A 153 3.99 20.05 4.12
N LYS A 154 4.57 20.72 5.12
CA LYS A 154 3.99 20.88 6.44
C LYS A 154 2.56 21.41 6.41
N SER A 155 2.25 22.34 5.50
CA SER A 155 0.90 22.91 5.32
C SER A 155 -0.13 21.90 4.80
N PHE A 156 0.30 20.77 4.24
CA PHE A 156 -0.55 19.67 3.79
C PHE A 156 -0.71 18.57 4.83
N CYS A 157 -0.01 18.66 5.97
CA CYS A 157 -0.07 17.68 7.03
C CYS A 157 -1.20 18.00 8.02
N THR A 158 -1.77 16.96 8.63
CA THR A 158 -2.66 17.15 9.78
C THR A 158 -1.86 17.61 11.00
N VAL A 159 -2.52 18.32 11.91
CA VAL A 159 -1.89 18.78 13.19
C VAL A 159 -1.34 17.62 14.03
N ARG A 160 -1.89 16.41 13.85
CA ARG A 160 -1.47 15.18 14.54
C ARG A 160 -0.57 14.29 13.70
N THR A 161 0.13 14.84 12.71
CA THR A 161 1.04 14.03 11.88
C THR A 161 2.11 13.35 12.75
N GLN A 162 2.40 12.08 12.43
CA GLN A 162 3.51 11.31 13.02
C GLN A 162 4.79 11.41 12.17
N ALA A 163 4.78 12.23 11.11
CA ALA A 163 5.96 12.43 10.29
C ALA A 163 6.98 13.31 11.02
N GLU A 164 8.19 12.80 11.20
CA GLU A 164 9.32 13.52 11.79
C GLU A 164 9.82 14.62 10.84
N GLU A 165 9.71 14.39 9.55
CA GLU A 165 10.13 15.29 8.48
C GLU A 165 9.02 15.46 7.45
N THR A 166 8.79 16.70 7.02
CA THR A 166 7.74 17.08 6.06
C THR A 166 8.29 17.51 4.70
N VAL A 167 9.62 17.62 4.56
CA VAL A 167 10.28 17.89 3.27
C VAL A 167 10.19 16.64 2.38
N ARG A 168 9.75 16.84 1.14
CA ARG A 168 9.63 15.80 0.11
C ARG A 168 10.04 16.35 -1.25
N THR A 169 10.57 15.45 -2.09
CA THR A 169 10.82 15.69 -3.50
C THR A 169 9.74 14.99 -4.31
N ILE A 170 9.05 15.75 -5.18
CA ILE A 170 8.00 15.27 -6.06
C ILE A 170 8.42 15.45 -7.52
#